data_a147fba30777f4afff14948edf1e2bc9
#
_entry.id   a147fba30777f4afff14948edf1e2bc9
#
_cell.length_a   1.000
_cell.length_b   1.000
_cell.length_c   1.000
_cell.angle_alpha   90.00
_cell.angle_beta   90.00
_cell.angle_gamma   90.00
#
_symmetry.space_group_name_H-M   'P 1'
#
loop_
_entity.id
_entity.type
_entity.pdbx_description
1 polymer ?
#
loop_
_entity_poly.entity_id
_entity_poly.type
_entity_poly.pdbx_seq_one_letter_code
_entity_poly.pdbx_strand_id
1 'polypeptide(L)'
;MKEKLLVVCPGRGTYGATELGYLKRHHNGGGDNIARLDAYRAGFGQPTISELDGAEKYSPSLHMPGNNASLLIYACALADFAAIDRERFEVVAVTGNSMGWYLALSCAGVVGFDARLGTGLFDFC
;
A
#
# COMPACT_ATOMS: atom_id res chain seq x y z
N MET A 1 -5.21 9.47 -28.28
CA MET A 1 -4.18 8.46 -27.97
C MET A 1 -3.72 8.62 -26.54
N LYS A 2 -3.67 7.53 -25.79
CA LYS A 2 -3.24 7.56 -24.39
C LYS A 2 -1.73 7.70 -24.27
N GLU A 3 -1.29 8.42 -23.25
CA GLU A 3 0.13 8.47 -22.89
C GLU A 3 0.52 7.15 -22.23
N LYS A 4 1.70 6.66 -22.54
CA LYS A 4 2.22 5.43 -21.94
C LYS A 4 2.82 5.72 -20.56
N LEU A 5 2.55 4.85 -19.60
CA LEU A 5 2.97 5.01 -18.22
C LEU A 5 3.69 3.76 -17.72
N LEU A 6 4.87 3.97 -17.17
CA LEU A 6 5.59 2.95 -16.41
C LEU A 6 5.33 3.19 -14.93
N VAL A 7 4.84 2.17 -14.23
CA VAL A 7 4.61 2.24 -12.78
C VAL A 7 5.80 1.63 -12.05
N VAL A 8 6.42 2.41 -11.16
CA VAL A 8 7.54 1.96 -10.32
C VAL A 8 7.04 1.91 -8.88
N CYS A 9 6.98 0.72 -8.31
CA CYS A 9 6.48 0.51 -6.96
C CYS A 9 7.59 0.69 -5.93
N PRO A 10 7.29 1.35 -4.79
CA PRO A 10 8.30 1.70 -3.80
C PRO A 10 8.74 0.48 -2.97
N GLY A 11 9.99 0.53 -2.51
CA GLY A 11 10.52 -0.42 -1.54
C GLY A 11 10.30 0.03 -0.10
N ARG A 12 11.02 -0.63 0.82
CA ARG A 12 10.96 -0.30 2.25
C ARG A 12 11.52 1.10 2.51
N GLY A 13 11.05 1.73 3.58
CA GLY A 13 11.55 3.03 4.01
C GLY A 13 10.89 4.22 3.32
N THR A 14 9.88 3.99 2.49
CA THR A 14 9.21 5.07 1.77
C THR A 14 8.05 5.71 2.54
N TYR A 15 7.66 5.15 3.68
CA TYR A 15 6.66 5.74 4.56
C TYR A 15 7.33 6.20 5.86
N GLY A 16 7.48 7.50 6.02
CA GLY A 16 8.06 8.11 7.20
C GLY A 16 7.14 9.18 7.79
N ALA A 17 7.70 10.05 8.62
CA ALA A 17 6.92 11.09 9.30
C ALA A 17 6.20 12.03 8.32
N THR A 18 6.80 12.32 7.17
CA THR A 18 6.20 13.18 6.16
C THR A 18 5.00 12.56 5.46
N GLU A 19 4.92 11.23 5.43
CA GLU A 19 3.83 10.49 4.80
C GLU A 19 2.67 10.22 5.74
N LEU A 20 2.83 10.46 7.03
CA LEU A 20 1.75 10.25 8.00
C LEU A 20 0.50 11.02 7.58
N GLY A 21 -0.63 10.33 7.53
CA GLY A 21 -1.89 10.89 7.05
C GLY A 21 -2.06 10.87 5.53
N TYR A 22 -1.18 10.18 4.82
CA TYR A 22 -1.17 10.11 3.35
C TYR A 22 -2.53 9.68 2.77
N LEU A 23 -3.10 8.60 3.31
CA LEU A 23 -4.38 8.08 2.82
C LEU A 23 -5.52 9.08 3.04
N LYS A 24 -5.52 9.75 4.18
CA LYS A 24 -6.53 10.77 4.48
C LYS A 24 -6.39 11.98 3.55
N ARG A 25 -5.16 12.45 3.34
CA ARG A 25 -4.91 13.65 2.52
C ARG A 25 -5.18 13.43 1.03
N HIS A 26 -4.84 12.25 0.52
CA HIS A 26 -4.84 12.00 -0.93
C HIS A 26 -5.96 11.07 -1.40
N HIS A 27 -6.55 10.28 -0.51
CA HIS A 27 -7.48 9.21 -0.88
C HIS A 27 -8.72 9.12 -0.01
N ASN A 28 -9.01 10.12 0.80
CA ASN A 28 -10.16 10.12 1.73
C ASN A 28 -10.22 8.85 2.60
N GLY A 29 -9.08 8.35 3.04
CA GLY A 29 -8.99 7.13 3.85
C GLY A 29 -8.87 5.83 3.08
N GLY A 30 -8.88 5.86 1.73
CA GLY A 30 -8.49 4.74 0.89
C GLY A 30 -9.57 3.78 0.39
N GLY A 31 -10.82 3.94 0.77
CA GLY A 31 -11.95 3.18 0.20
C GLY A 31 -12.02 1.71 0.63
N ASP A 32 -12.67 0.87 -0.17
CA ASP A 32 -13.04 -0.51 0.17
C ASP A 32 -11.84 -1.43 0.42
N ASN A 33 -10.76 -1.30 -0.33
CA ASN A 33 -9.57 -2.13 -0.13
C ASN A 33 -8.93 -1.86 1.22
N ILE A 34 -8.89 -0.62 1.65
CA ILE A 34 -8.36 -0.26 2.97
C ILE A 34 -9.29 -0.78 4.07
N ALA A 35 -10.59 -0.67 3.89
CA ALA A 35 -11.56 -1.22 4.83
C ALA A 35 -11.40 -2.75 5.00
N ARG A 36 -11.12 -3.48 3.92
CA ARG A 36 -10.87 -4.92 3.97
C ARG A 36 -9.58 -5.24 4.71
N LEU A 37 -8.51 -4.49 4.47
CA LEU A 37 -7.24 -4.63 5.19
C LEU A 37 -7.42 -4.34 6.67
N ASP A 38 -8.15 -3.30 7.00
CA ASP A 38 -8.44 -2.92 8.39
C ASP A 38 -9.20 -4.03 9.12
N ALA A 39 -10.22 -4.59 8.49
CA ALA A 39 -11.01 -5.68 9.06
C ALA A 39 -10.15 -6.93 9.30
N TYR A 40 -9.28 -7.26 8.36
CA TYR A 40 -8.34 -8.38 8.49
C TYR A 40 -7.40 -8.18 9.68
N ARG A 41 -6.79 -7.01 9.79
CA ARG A 41 -5.87 -6.68 10.89
C ARG A 41 -6.56 -6.68 12.23
N ALA A 42 -7.74 -6.09 12.31
CA ALA A 42 -8.53 -6.03 13.54
C ALA A 42 -8.89 -7.43 14.03
N GLY A 43 -9.15 -8.36 13.13
CA GLY A 43 -9.43 -9.76 13.45
C GLY A 43 -8.27 -10.48 14.15
N PHE A 44 -7.04 -9.99 13.98
CA PHE A 44 -5.85 -10.52 14.65
C PHE A 44 -5.38 -9.64 15.81
N GLY A 45 -6.15 -8.64 16.20
CA GLY A 45 -5.77 -7.72 17.27
C GLY A 45 -4.58 -6.83 16.92
N GLN A 46 -4.31 -6.64 15.64
CA GLN A 46 -3.20 -5.81 15.14
C GLN A 46 -3.69 -4.39 14.82
N PRO A 47 -2.80 -3.38 14.89
CA PRO A 47 -3.16 -2.03 14.47
C PRO A 47 -3.67 -2.02 13.02
N THR A 48 -4.74 -1.31 12.76
CA THR A 48 -5.30 -1.17 11.41
C THR A 48 -4.49 -0.15 10.62
N ILE A 49 -4.64 -0.19 9.30
CA ILE A 49 -4.03 0.80 8.41
C ILE A 49 -4.54 2.20 8.75
N SER A 50 -5.84 2.33 8.98
CA SER A 50 -6.45 3.61 9.32
C SER A 50 -5.93 4.17 10.64
N GLU A 51 -5.70 3.32 11.65
CA GLU A 51 -5.09 3.73 12.92
C GLU A 51 -3.64 4.18 12.73
N LEU A 52 -2.86 3.41 11.97
CA LEU A 52 -1.44 3.73 11.73
C LEU A 52 -1.27 5.03 10.95
N ASP A 53 -2.01 5.18 9.85
CA ASP A 53 -1.95 6.37 9.00
C ASP A 53 -2.56 7.59 9.70
N GLY A 54 -3.59 7.38 10.51
CA GLY A 54 -4.32 8.44 11.21
C GLY A 54 -3.77 8.81 12.59
N ALA A 55 -2.62 8.27 12.99
CA ALA A 55 -2.01 8.62 14.28
C ALA A 55 -1.66 10.10 14.33
N GLU A 56 -1.69 10.69 15.54
CA GLU A 56 -1.40 12.12 15.71
C GLU A 56 0.04 12.47 15.34
N LYS A 57 0.96 11.54 15.58
CA LYS A 57 2.38 11.73 15.22
C LYS A 57 3.02 10.41 14.85
N TYR A 58 4.04 10.48 14.02
CA TYR A 58 4.84 9.33 13.64
C TYR A 58 5.64 8.83 14.84
N SER A 59 5.51 7.53 15.11
CA SER A 59 6.24 6.86 16.18
C SER A 59 7.05 5.70 15.61
N PRO A 60 8.40 5.72 15.72
CA PRO A 60 9.21 4.61 15.22
C PRO A 60 8.82 3.25 15.83
N SER A 61 8.46 3.21 17.11
CA SER A 61 8.06 1.95 17.75
C SER A 61 6.76 1.36 17.19
N LEU A 62 5.89 2.20 16.63
CA LEU A 62 4.61 1.78 16.05
C LEU A 62 4.70 1.62 14.54
N HIS A 63 5.33 2.56 13.85
CA HIS A 63 5.29 2.65 12.39
C HIS A 63 6.43 1.91 11.68
N MET A 64 7.56 1.70 12.35
CA MET A 64 8.73 1.04 11.74
C MET A 64 8.73 -0.48 11.75
N PRO A 65 8.05 -1.20 12.69
CA PRO A 65 8.03 -2.66 12.61
C PRO A 65 7.62 -3.13 11.23
N GLY A 66 8.33 -4.15 10.72
CA GLY A 66 8.23 -4.55 9.32
C GLY A 66 6.81 -4.87 8.85
N ASN A 67 6.02 -5.53 9.69
CA ASN A 67 4.65 -5.87 9.36
C ASN A 67 3.75 -4.63 9.23
N ASN A 68 3.94 -3.62 10.08
CA ASN A 68 3.18 -2.37 10.01
C ASN A 68 3.65 -1.50 8.84
N ALA A 69 4.96 -1.32 8.71
CA ALA A 69 5.54 -0.49 7.66
C ALA A 69 5.21 -1.02 6.27
N SER A 70 5.34 -2.32 6.06
CA SER A 70 5.08 -2.93 4.76
C SER A 70 3.62 -2.80 4.34
N LEU A 71 2.72 -2.98 5.28
CA LEU A 71 1.30 -2.88 4.99
C LEU A 71 0.89 -1.44 4.69
N LEU A 72 1.45 -0.47 5.41
CA LEU A 72 1.24 0.95 5.11
C LEU A 72 1.70 1.31 3.69
N ILE A 73 2.90 0.89 3.32
CA ILE A 73 3.44 1.14 1.98
C ILE A 73 2.57 0.46 0.91
N TYR A 74 2.17 -0.77 1.16
CA TYR A 74 1.27 -1.51 0.26
C TYR A 74 -0.05 -0.78 0.08
N ALA A 75 -0.66 -0.36 1.18
CA ALA A 75 -1.97 0.32 1.15
C ALA A 75 -1.90 1.64 0.37
N CYS A 76 -0.86 2.44 0.62
CA CYS A 76 -0.67 3.70 -0.09
C CYS A 76 -0.41 3.48 -1.59
N ALA A 77 0.44 2.51 -1.93
CA ALA A 77 0.74 2.18 -3.32
C ALA A 77 -0.49 1.67 -4.06
N LEU A 78 -1.29 0.82 -3.42
CA LEU A 78 -2.52 0.30 -4.01
C LEU A 78 -3.53 1.43 -4.28
N ALA A 79 -3.67 2.35 -3.34
CA ALA A 79 -4.55 3.50 -3.49
C ALA A 79 -4.07 4.43 -4.62
N ASP A 80 -2.77 4.69 -4.69
CA ASP A 80 -2.18 5.50 -5.77
C ASP A 80 -2.37 4.84 -7.14
N PHE A 81 -2.14 3.54 -7.22
CA PHE A 81 -2.32 2.80 -8.47
C PHE A 81 -3.78 2.84 -8.93
N ALA A 82 -4.71 2.66 -8.02
CA ALA A 82 -6.15 2.71 -8.34
C ALA A 82 -6.59 4.11 -8.79
N ALA A 83 -5.88 5.17 -8.41
CA ALA A 83 -6.19 6.55 -8.77
C ALA A 83 -5.66 6.97 -10.14
N ILE A 84 -4.87 6.13 -10.82
CA ILE A 84 -4.37 6.43 -12.16
C ILE A 84 -5.54 6.59 -13.14
N ASP A 85 -5.55 7.70 -13.85
CA ASP A 85 -6.56 7.97 -14.88
C ASP A 85 -6.31 7.11 -16.11
N ARG A 86 -7.07 6.03 -16.26
CA ARG A 86 -6.92 5.07 -17.34
C ARG A 86 -7.50 5.57 -18.67
N GLU A 87 -8.19 6.68 -18.66
CA GLU A 87 -8.62 7.32 -19.92
C GLU A 87 -7.47 8.10 -20.53
N ARG A 88 -6.62 8.70 -19.70
CA ARG A 88 -5.46 9.47 -20.13
C ARG A 88 -4.20 8.62 -20.29
N PHE A 89 -4.00 7.64 -19.41
CA PHE A 89 -2.78 6.84 -19.35
C PHE A 89 -3.03 5.37 -19.64
N GLU A 90 -2.11 4.78 -20.41
CA GLU A 90 -2.02 3.33 -20.58
C GLU A 90 -0.84 2.80 -19.76
N VAL A 91 -1.11 1.95 -18.79
CA VAL A 91 -0.04 1.31 -18.01
C VAL A 91 0.56 0.20 -18.85
N VAL A 92 1.78 0.42 -19.35
CA VAL A 92 2.45 -0.53 -20.24
C VAL A 92 3.39 -1.48 -19.49
N ALA A 93 3.84 -1.09 -18.30
CA ALA A 93 4.71 -1.92 -17.49
C ALA A 93 4.61 -1.51 -16.03
N VAL A 94 4.87 -2.47 -15.14
CA VAL A 94 4.93 -2.27 -13.69
C VAL A 94 6.22 -2.91 -13.21
N THR A 95 7.00 -2.19 -12.42
CA THR A 95 8.22 -2.70 -11.83
C THR A 95 8.31 -2.27 -10.36
N GLY A 96 9.30 -2.77 -9.65
CA GLY A 96 9.48 -2.43 -8.25
C GLY A 96 10.89 -2.68 -7.78
N ASN A 97 11.23 -2.08 -6.64
CA ASN A 97 12.52 -2.25 -5.98
C ASN A 97 12.30 -2.90 -4.62
N SER A 98 13.06 -3.97 -4.32
CA SER A 98 12.93 -4.68 -3.04
C SER A 98 11.49 -5.15 -2.81
N MET A 99 10.85 -4.75 -1.71
CA MET A 99 9.43 -5.02 -1.44
C MET A 99 8.52 -4.58 -2.59
N GLY A 100 8.93 -3.57 -3.36
CA GLY A 100 8.17 -3.08 -4.50
C GLY A 100 7.86 -4.13 -5.57
N TRP A 101 8.64 -5.21 -5.64
CA TRP A 101 8.32 -6.33 -6.54
C TRP A 101 7.00 -7.00 -6.18
N TYR A 102 6.69 -7.15 -4.89
CA TYR A 102 5.41 -7.70 -4.44
C TYR A 102 4.25 -6.76 -4.80
N LEU A 103 4.49 -5.46 -4.68
CA LEU A 103 3.51 -4.44 -5.09
C LEU A 103 3.30 -4.48 -6.60
N ALA A 104 4.37 -4.64 -7.38
CA ALA A 104 4.29 -4.72 -8.84
C ALA A 104 3.47 -5.95 -9.28
N LEU A 105 3.69 -7.10 -8.67
CA LEU A 105 2.90 -8.30 -8.92
C LEU A 105 1.42 -8.08 -8.63
N SER A 106 1.14 -7.36 -7.56
CA SER A 106 -0.21 -6.98 -7.15
C SER A 106 -0.87 -6.08 -8.19
N CYS A 107 -0.17 -5.04 -8.62
CA CYS A 107 -0.66 -4.08 -9.61
C CYS A 107 -0.87 -4.74 -10.97
N ALA A 108 -0.01 -5.69 -11.34
CA ALA A 108 -0.13 -6.44 -12.59
C ALA A 108 -1.23 -7.50 -12.55
N GLY A 109 -1.84 -7.74 -11.39
CA GLY A 109 -2.90 -8.74 -11.25
C GLY A 109 -2.42 -10.20 -11.20
N VAL A 110 -1.11 -10.42 -11.06
CA VAL A 110 -0.53 -11.77 -11.00
C VAL A 110 -0.87 -12.45 -9.68
N VAL A 111 -0.92 -11.68 -8.58
CA VAL A 111 -1.26 -12.17 -7.24
C VAL A 111 -2.53 -11.48 -6.77
N GLY A 112 -3.55 -12.27 -6.44
CA GLY A 112 -4.81 -11.74 -5.94
C GLY A 112 -4.67 -11.11 -4.56
N PHE A 113 -5.56 -10.18 -4.24
CA PHE A 113 -5.56 -9.46 -2.96
C PHE A 113 -5.59 -10.42 -1.76
N ASP A 114 -6.50 -11.38 -1.79
CA ASP A 114 -6.69 -12.32 -0.68
C ASP A 114 -5.50 -13.29 -0.54
N ALA A 115 -4.87 -13.66 -1.64
CA ALA A 115 -3.67 -14.50 -1.62
C ALA A 115 -2.51 -13.81 -0.91
N ARG A 116 -2.36 -12.50 -1.09
CA ARG A 116 -1.32 -11.72 -0.40
C ARG A 116 -1.54 -11.70 1.10
N LEU A 117 -2.78 -11.56 1.54
CA LEU A 117 -3.13 -11.59 2.96
C LEU A 117 -2.87 -12.98 3.57
N GLY A 118 -3.14 -14.04 2.80
CA GLY A 118 -2.99 -15.42 3.27
C GLY A 118 -1.59 -16.00 3.20
N THR A 119 -0.67 -15.37 2.49
CA THR A 119 0.67 -15.93 2.26
C THR A 119 1.76 -15.36 3.17
N GLY A 120 1.42 -14.47 4.07
CA GLY A 120 2.41 -13.84 4.94
C GLY A 120 3.40 -12.93 4.22
N LEU A 121 3.07 -12.47 3.02
CA LEU A 121 3.95 -11.58 2.23
C LEU A 121 4.37 -10.34 2.99
N PHE A 122 3.52 -9.86 3.88
CA PHE A 122 3.80 -8.66 4.66
C PHE A 122 4.72 -8.94 5.86
N ASP A 123 4.91 -10.19 6.23
CA ASP A 123 5.80 -10.58 7.32
C ASP A 123 7.26 -10.61 6.89
N PHE A 124 7.51 -10.68 5.59
CA PHE A 124 8.86 -10.70 5.02
C PHE A 124 9.54 -9.35 5.04
N CYS A 125 8.77 -8.31 5.13
CA CYS A 125 9.27 -6.95 5.00
C CYS A 125 9.35 -6.27 6.33
#